data_d50c755268236d4c2d2f7308859b4bbb
#
_entry.id   d50c755268236d4c2d2f7308859b4bbb
#
_cell.length_a   1.000
_cell.length_b   1.000
_cell.length_c   1.000
_cell.angle_alpha   90.00
_cell.angle_beta   90.00
_cell.angle_gamma   90.00
#
_symmetry.space_group_name_H-M   'P 1'
#
loop_
_entity.id
_entity.type
_entity.pdbx_description
1 polymer ?
#
loop_
_entity_poly.entity_id
_entity_poly.type
_entity_poly.pdbx_seq_one_letter_code
_entity_poly.pdbx_strand_id
1 'polypeptide(L)'
;MLSHVDSANRPTMVDVGGKAVTRREAVARAVVVFPDEASELVGGELKTKKGPVFDTAIIAGVMAAKRTHELIPFCHPIPLDDCHITIEWGEQGDLEIECAVRATHRTGVEMEALTGATIAALTVYDMCKALTHGIEIRDVFLVSKRGGKRDYGSSEHRGKTP
;
A
#
# COMPACT_ATOMS: atom_id res chain seq x y z
N MET A 1 8.82 -19.92 -13.10
CA MET A 1 7.53 -20.52 -13.44
C MET A 1 6.44 -19.55 -12.99
N LEU A 2 5.59 -19.12 -13.90
CA LEU A 2 4.46 -18.23 -13.60
C LEU A 2 3.45 -18.99 -12.73
N SER A 3 2.98 -18.39 -11.63
CA SER A 3 2.13 -19.06 -10.66
C SER A 3 0.63 -18.91 -10.91
N HIS A 4 0.23 -18.06 -11.85
CA HIS A 4 -1.17 -17.75 -12.16
C HIS A 4 -1.61 -18.25 -13.55
N VAL A 5 -1.08 -19.41 -13.95
CA VAL A 5 -1.49 -20.11 -15.19
C VAL A 5 -1.71 -21.59 -14.91
N ASP A 6 -2.71 -22.17 -15.56
CA ASP A 6 -2.98 -23.61 -15.53
C ASP A 6 -2.06 -24.39 -16.49
N SER A 7 -2.21 -25.70 -16.55
CA SER A 7 -1.45 -26.58 -17.45
C SER A 7 -1.66 -26.27 -18.94
N ALA A 8 -2.72 -25.57 -19.30
CA ALA A 8 -3.03 -25.12 -20.65
C ALA A 8 -2.62 -23.66 -20.92
N ASN A 9 -1.79 -23.07 -20.02
CA ASN A 9 -1.33 -21.66 -20.07
C ASN A 9 -2.47 -20.63 -20.03
N ARG A 10 -3.58 -20.95 -19.38
CA ARG A 10 -4.71 -20.04 -19.17
C ARG A 10 -4.61 -19.38 -17.80
N PRO A 11 -5.00 -18.09 -17.67
CA PRO A 11 -5.00 -17.40 -16.39
C PRO A 11 -5.86 -18.14 -15.36
N THR A 12 -5.33 -18.32 -14.14
CA THR A 12 -6.03 -18.97 -13.03
C THR A 12 -5.57 -18.46 -11.68
N MET A 13 -6.46 -18.56 -10.70
CA MET A 13 -6.11 -18.30 -9.30
C MET A 13 -5.35 -19.51 -8.73
N VAL A 14 -4.29 -19.25 -7.96
CA VAL A 14 -3.48 -20.33 -7.35
C VAL A 14 -4.26 -21.03 -6.26
N ASP A 15 -4.33 -22.38 -6.30
CA ASP A 15 -4.85 -23.15 -5.19
C ASP A 15 -3.91 -23.07 -3.97
N VAL A 16 -4.44 -22.60 -2.86
CA VAL A 16 -3.75 -22.49 -1.57
C VAL A 16 -4.31 -23.44 -0.52
N GLY A 17 -5.29 -24.30 -0.86
CA GLY A 17 -5.98 -25.17 0.07
C GLY A 17 -5.05 -26.10 0.86
N GLY A 18 -3.99 -26.61 0.23
CA GLY A 18 -2.99 -27.48 0.88
C GLY A 18 -1.85 -26.76 1.62
N LYS A 19 -1.84 -25.43 1.68
CA LYS A 19 -0.78 -24.67 2.38
C LYS A 19 -1.12 -24.50 3.87
N ALA A 20 -0.06 -24.47 4.70
CA ALA A 20 -0.20 -24.15 6.11
C ALA A 20 -0.68 -22.70 6.30
N VAL A 21 -1.52 -22.49 7.29
CA VAL A 21 -1.88 -21.15 7.78
C VAL A 21 -0.73 -20.63 8.62
N THR A 22 -0.21 -19.47 8.28
CA THR A 22 0.88 -18.81 9.01
C THR A 22 0.59 -17.32 9.15
N ARG A 23 1.23 -16.64 10.09
CA ARG A 23 1.22 -15.20 10.19
C ARG A 23 1.94 -14.62 8.98
N ARG A 24 1.28 -13.70 8.28
CA ARG A 24 1.76 -13.01 7.09
C ARG A 24 1.89 -11.53 7.40
N GLU A 25 3.00 -10.96 6.97
CA GLU A 25 3.25 -9.53 7.10
C GLU A 25 3.80 -9.01 5.78
N ALA A 26 3.39 -7.81 5.40
CA ALA A 26 3.97 -7.08 4.26
C ALA A 26 3.94 -5.58 4.53
N VAL A 27 4.97 -4.91 4.04
CA VAL A 27 5.08 -3.45 4.06
C VAL A 27 5.32 -2.99 2.64
N ALA A 28 4.52 -2.04 2.17
CA ALA A 28 4.70 -1.37 0.89
C ALA A 28 4.82 0.13 1.08
N ARG A 29 5.48 0.79 0.13
CA ARG A 29 5.66 2.25 0.13
C ARG A 29 5.18 2.83 -1.20
N ALA A 30 4.69 4.07 -1.13
CA ALA A 30 4.44 4.95 -2.27
C ALA A 30 4.99 6.34 -1.92
N VAL A 31 5.45 7.07 -2.93
CA VAL A 31 5.97 8.44 -2.78
C VAL A 31 5.11 9.39 -3.60
N VAL A 32 4.69 10.51 -2.99
CA VAL A 32 3.97 11.59 -3.69
C VAL A 32 4.87 12.82 -3.71
N VAL A 33 5.21 13.26 -4.91
CA VAL A 33 6.07 14.41 -5.14
C VAL A 33 5.24 15.62 -5.55
N PHE A 34 5.44 16.72 -4.84
CA PHE A 34 4.84 18.01 -5.18
C PHE A 34 5.84 18.83 -6.01
N PRO A 35 5.37 19.57 -7.03
CA PRO A 35 6.25 20.44 -7.79
C PRO A 35 6.68 21.66 -6.97
N ASP A 36 7.76 22.32 -7.37
CA ASP A 36 8.36 23.47 -6.65
C ASP A 36 7.37 24.59 -6.36
N GLU A 37 6.42 24.82 -7.26
CA GLU A 37 5.35 25.81 -7.08
C GLU A 37 4.37 25.51 -5.94
N ALA A 38 4.40 24.29 -5.42
CA ALA A 38 3.61 23.85 -4.27
C ALA A 38 4.48 23.62 -3.01
N SER A 39 5.72 24.10 -3.00
CA SER A 39 6.69 23.91 -1.91
C SER A 39 6.22 24.45 -0.56
N GLU A 40 5.35 25.46 -0.53
CA GLU A 40 4.74 26.01 0.69
C GLU A 40 3.83 25.00 1.43
N LEU A 41 3.42 23.93 0.75
CA LEU A 41 2.63 22.85 1.36
C LEU A 41 3.50 21.86 2.14
N VAL A 42 4.79 21.84 1.86
CA VAL A 42 5.73 20.86 2.42
C VAL A 42 5.95 21.12 3.92
N GLY A 43 5.95 20.05 4.69
CA GLY A 43 6.20 20.09 6.14
C GLY A 43 5.00 20.48 7.00
N GLY A 44 3.87 20.83 6.39
CA GLY A 44 2.64 21.20 7.07
C GLY A 44 1.55 20.12 7.05
N GLU A 45 0.53 20.33 7.87
CA GLU A 45 -0.69 19.55 7.80
C GLU A 45 -1.49 19.97 6.55
N LEU A 46 -1.65 19.07 5.59
CA LEU A 46 -2.41 19.37 4.38
C LEU A 46 -3.91 19.41 4.67
N LYS A 47 -4.50 20.58 4.50
CA LYS A 47 -5.95 20.79 4.53
C LYS A 47 -6.43 21.42 3.24
N THR A 48 -7.46 20.85 2.66
CA THR A 48 -8.12 21.39 1.46
C THR A 48 -9.59 21.67 1.74
N LYS A 49 -10.31 22.24 0.77
CA LYS A 49 -11.79 22.39 0.87
C LYS A 49 -12.50 21.05 1.04
N LYS A 50 -11.85 19.93 0.68
CA LYS A 50 -12.37 18.57 0.86
C LYS A 50 -12.12 18.01 2.28
N GLY A 51 -11.36 18.71 3.12
CA GLY A 51 -11.03 18.30 4.48
C GLY A 51 -9.56 17.95 4.70
N PRO A 52 -9.21 17.24 5.79
CA PRO A 52 -7.85 16.81 6.11
C PRO A 52 -7.39 15.74 5.12
N VAL A 53 -6.24 15.99 4.48
CA VAL A 53 -5.76 15.14 3.39
C VAL A 53 -5.23 13.81 3.92
N PHE A 54 -4.40 13.84 4.96
CA PHE A 54 -3.75 12.62 5.48
C PHE A 54 -4.76 11.65 6.07
N ASP A 55 -5.66 12.12 6.93
CA ASP A 55 -6.69 11.26 7.53
C ASP A 55 -7.57 10.61 6.46
N THR A 56 -7.97 11.39 5.45
CA THR A 56 -8.79 10.87 4.34
C THR A 56 -8.02 9.82 3.53
N ALA A 57 -6.74 10.05 3.27
CA ALA A 57 -5.89 9.12 2.52
C ALA A 57 -5.64 7.82 3.31
N ILE A 58 -5.41 7.91 4.63
CA ILE A 58 -5.26 6.75 5.51
C ILE A 58 -6.53 5.89 5.48
N ILE A 59 -7.71 6.50 5.66
CA ILE A 59 -8.99 5.78 5.62
C ILE A 59 -9.18 5.10 4.26
N ALA A 60 -8.94 5.82 3.17
CA ALA A 60 -9.09 5.28 1.82
C ALA A 60 -8.15 4.10 1.56
N GLY A 61 -6.89 4.21 1.99
CA GLY A 61 -5.89 3.15 1.85
C GLY A 61 -6.25 1.89 2.64
N VAL A 62 -6.70 2.03 3.90
CA VAL A 62 -7.18 0.90 4.71
C VAL A 62 -8.39 0.23 4.06
N MET A 63 -9.35 1.01 3.55
CA MET A 63 -10.52 0.47 2.83
C MET A 63 -10.09 -0.29 1.58
N ALA A 64 -9.12 0.23 0.82
CA ALA A 64 -8.61 -0.40 -0.39
C ALA A 64 -7.85 -1.70 -0.11
N ALA A 65 -6.99 -1.73 0.91
CA ALA A 65 -6.29 -2.93 1.34
C ALA A 65 -7.27 -4.08 1.65
N LYS A 66 -8.38 -3.78 2.32
CA LYS A 66 -9.45 -4.75 2.63
C LYS A 66 -10.23 -5.24 1.41
N ARG A 67 -10.15 -4.54 0.28
CA ARG A 67 -10.87 -4.83 -0.98
C ARG A 67 -9.95 -5.19 -2.13
N THR A 68 -8.71 -5.54 -1.86
CA THR A 68 -7.71 -5.87 -2.89
C THR A 68 -8.21 -6.94 -3.86
N HIS A 69 -8.88 -7.98 -3.37
CA HIS A 69 -9.43 -9.05 -4.21
C HIS A 69 -10.56 -8.60 -5.16
N GLU A 70 -11.21 -7.47 -4.90
CA GLU A 70 -12.20 -6.87 -5.81
C GLU A 70 -11.53 -6.11 -6.96
N LEU A 71 -10.28 -5.69 -6.79
CA LEU A 71 -9.51 -4.90 -7.75
C LEU A 71 -8.54 -5.76 -8.57
N ILE A 72 -7.96 -6.79 -7.97
CA ILE A 72 -6.94 -7.65 -8.58
C ILE A 72 -7.52 -9.05 -8.79
N PRO A 73 -7.75 -9.46 -10.04
CA PRO A 73 -8.61 -10.61 -10.38
C PRO A 73 -8.27 -11.93 -9.72
N PHE A 74 -6.96 -12.24 -9.53
CA PHE A 74 -6.52 -13.53 -8.98
C PHE A 74 -6.02 -13.45 -7.55
N CYS A 75 -6.29 -12.33 -6.84
CA CYS A 75 -6.05 -12.24 -5.41
C CYS A 75 -7.14 -12.99 -4.63
N HIS A 76 -6.70 -13.69 -3.60
CA HIS A 76 -7.62 -14.34 -2.66
C HIS A 76 -8.28 -13.30 -1.75
N PRO A 77 -9.54 -13.47 -1.35
CA PRO A 77 -10.15 -12.65 -0.32
C PRO A 77 -9.51 -12.99 1.03
N ILE A 78 -8.73 -12.06 1.59
CA ILE A 78 -8.00 -12.26 2.85
C ILE A 78 -8.63 -11.37 3.91
N PRO A 79 -9.15 -11.93 5.03
CA PRO A 79 -9.47 -11.13 6.20
C PRO A 79 -8.17 -10.63 6.83
N LEU A 80 -8.02 -9.31 6.93
CA LEU A 80 -6.84 -8.70 7.53
C LEU A 80 -6.97 -8.66 9.04
N ASP A 81 -5.89 -9.03 9.75
CA ASP A 81 -5.78 -8.88 11.19
C ASP A 81 -5.45 -7.43 11.57
N ASP A 82 -4.64 -6.75 10.71
CA ASP A 82 -4.23 -5.36 10.91
C ASP A 82 -3.85 -4.69 9.58
N CYS A 83 -4.10 -3.39 9.49
CA CYS A 83 -3.66 -2.53 8.40
C CYS A 83 -3.34 -1.15 8.96
N HIS A 84 -2.07 -0.79 8.95
CA HIS A 84 -1.58 0.50 9.44
C HIS A 84 -0.96 1.29 8.30
N ILE A 85 -1.36 2.56 8.16
CA ILE A 85 -0.82 3.47 7.14
C ILE A 85 -0.25 4.69 7.84
N THR A 86 1.00 5.04 7.51
CA THR A 86 1.63 6.28 7.89
C THR A 86 1.83 7.17 6.67
N ILE A 87 1.73 8.47 6.86
CA ILE A 87 2.01 9.50 5.84
C ILE A 87 2.87 10.55 6.51
N GLU A 88 4.10 10.68 6.04
CA GLU A 88 5.09 11.60 6.60
C GLU A 88 5.80 12.37 5.49
N TRP A 89 6.24 13.60 5.79
CA TRP A 89 7.10 14.36 4.90
C TRP A 89 8.52 13.78 4.94
N GLY A 90 9.04 13.41 3.78
CA GLY A 90 10.43 13.02 3.60
C GLY A 90 11.38 14.22 3.64
N GLU A 91 12.69 13.93 3.73
CA GLU A 91 13.73 14.96 3.83
C GLU A 91 13.81 15.86 2.57
N GLN A 92 13.35 15.37 1.43
CA GLN A 92 13.35 16.10 0.15
C GLN A 92 12.04 16.85 -0.14
N GLY A 93 11.11 16.86 0.83
CA GLY A 93 9.82 17.53 0.69
C GLY A 93 8.77 16.76 -0.09
N ASP A 94 9.00 15.47 -0.32
CA ASP A 94 8.02 14.51 -0.82
C ASP A 94 7.21 13.90 0.33
N LEU A 95 6.05 13.33 0.02
CA LEU A 95 5.28 12.54 0.99
C LEU A 95 5.63 11.07 0.84
N GLU A 96 6.13 10.47 1.91
CA GLU A 96 6.30 9.04 2.04
C GLU A 96 5.05 8.42 2.67
N ILE A 97 4.46 7.47 1.98
CA ILE A 97 3.29 6.72 2.42
C ILE A 97 3.72 5.28 2.62
N GLU A 98 3.60 4.76 3.83
CA GLU A 98 3.88 3.37 4.12
C GLU A 98 2.61 2.65 4.56
N CYS A 99 2.35 1.48 4.00
CA CYS A 99 1.24 0.61 4.35
C CYS A 99 1.77 -0.73 4.86
N ALA A 100 1.57 -1.00 6.14
CA ALA A 100 1.90 -2.25 6.81
C ALA A 100 0.64 -3.08 7.02
N VAL A 101 0.63 -4.33 6.54
CA VAL A 101 -0.51 -5.23 6.61
C VAL A 101 -0.13 -6.53 7.28
N ARG A 102 -1.02 -7.07 8.12
CA ARG A 102 -0.89 -8.38 8.76
C ARG A 102 -2.14 -9.21 8.57
N ALA A 103 -1.94 -10.51 8.37
CA ALA A 103 -3.03 -11.50 8.34
C ALA A 103 -2.51 -12.88 8.75
N THR A 104 -3.40 -13.70 9.28
CA THR A 104 -3.15 -15.12 9.57
C THR A 104 -3.80 -15.92 8.45
N HIS A 105 -3.03 -16.28 7.42
CA HIS A 105 -3.58 -16.88 6.20
C HIS A 105 -2.58 -17.81 5.48
N ARG A 106 -3.07 -18.50 4.42
CA ARG A 106 -2.30 -19.42 3.57
C ARG A 106 -1.51 -18.74 2.46
N THR A 107 -1.81 -17.47 2.16
CA THR A 107 -1.12 -16.68 1.15
C THR A 107 -0.61 -15.37 1.75
N GLY A 108 0.33 -14.72 1.06
CA GLY A 108 0.90 -13.45 1.49
C GLY A 108 -0.07 -12.29 1.33
N VAL A 109 0.27 -11.14 1.92
CA VAL A 109 -0.52 -9.90 1.94
C VAL A 109 0.21 -8.75 1.22
N GLU A 110 1.10 -9.10 0.30
CA GLU A 110 1.88 -8.13 -0.47
C GLU A 110 0.98 -7.22 -1.30
N MET A 111 -0.05 -7.80 -1.93
CA MET A 111 -0.97 -7.04 -2.78
C MET A 111 -1.86 -6.11 -1.96
N GLU A 112 -2.27 -6.51 -0.78
CA GLU A 112 -3.03 -5.69 0.16
C GLU A 112 -2.22 -4.47 0.59
N ALA A 113 -0.93 -4.66 0.93
CA ALA A 113 -0.03 -3.56 1.29
C ALA A 113 0.20 -2.60 0.11
N LEU A 114 0.49 -3.13 -1.08
CA LEU A 114 0.68 -2.32 -2.30
C LEU A 114 -0.60 -1.55 -2.67
N THR A 115 -1.76 -2.19 -2.60
CA THR A 115 -3.05 -1.55 -2.90
C THR A 115 -3.34 -0.43 -1.90
N GLY A 116 -3.10 -0.67 -0.60
CA GLY A 116 -3.29 0.33 0.44
C GLY A 116 -2.42 1.57 0.24
N ALA A 117 -1.12 1.39 0.00
CA ALA A 117 -0.19 2.49 -0.26
C ALA A 117 -0.57 3.26 -1.54
N THR A 118 -0.91 2.55 -2.62
CA THR A 118 -1.27 3.16 -3.92
C THR A 118 -2.54 4.01 -3.81
N ILE A 119 -3.59 3.51 -3.17
CA ILE A 119 -4.86 4.24 -3.05
C ILE A 119 -4.75 5.39 -2.07
N ALA A 120 -3.94 5.27 -1.02
CA ALA A 120 -3.62 6.41 -0.16
C ALA A 120 -2.93 7.53 -0.96
N ALA A 121 -1.91 7.20 -1.77
CA ALA A 121 -1.23 8.16 -2.64
C ALA A 121 -2.19 8.80 -3.67
N LEU A 122 -3.05 8.00 -4.30
CA LEU A 122 -4.03 8.49 -5.25
C LEU A 122 -5.07 9.41 -4.58
N THR A 123 -5.40 9.16 -3.32
CA THR A 123 -6.30 10.01 -2.54
C THR A 123 -5.65 11.36 -2.22
N VAL A 124 -4.36 11.38 -1.85
CA VAL A 124 -3.59 12.63 -1.73
C VAL A 124 -3.65 13.41 -3.03
N TYR A 125 -3.38 12.77 -4.16
CA TYR A 125 -3.47 13.39 -5.48
C TYR A 125 -4.87 14.00 -5.73
N ASP A 126 -5.94 13.23 -5.55
CA ASP A 126 -7.32 13.72 -5.78
C ASP A 126 -7.67 14.93 -4.91
N MET A 127 -7.23 14.92 -3.66
CA MET A 127 -7.53 16.01 -2.74
C MET A 127 -6.73 17.28 -3.04
N CYS A 128 -5.51 17.13 -3.57
CA CYS A 128 -4.59 18.24 -3.84
C CYS A 128 -4.59 18.73 -5.29
N LYS A 129 -5.15 18.00 -6.25
CA LYS A 129 -5.09 18.33 -7.69
C LYS A 129 -5.68 19.69 -8.08
N ALA A 130 -6.51 20.30 -7.22
CA ALA A 130 -7.01 21.66 -7.44
C ALA A 130 -5.94 22.73 -7.19
N LEU A 131 -4.84 22.40 -6.50
CA LEU A 131 -3.70 23.28 -6.22
C LEU A 131 -2.71 23.26 -7.38
N THR A 132 -2.42 22.08 -7.90
CA THR A 132 -1.53 21.87 -9.04
C THR A 132 -1.79 20.52 -9.68
N HIS A 133 -1.58 20.42 -11.01
CA HIS A 133 -1.59 19.14 -11.75
C HIS A 133 -0.20 18.51 -11.84
N GLY A 134 0.85 19.17 -11.33
CA GLY A 134 2.23 18.67 -11.35
C GLY A 134 2.54 17.64 -10.25
N ILE A 135 1.55 17.20 -9.46
CA ILE A 135 1.75 16.15 -8.46
C ILE A 135 2.05 14.83 -9.17
N GLU A 136 3.07 14.12 -8.70
CA GLU A 136 3.43 12.81 -9.24
C GLU A 136 3.37 11.74 -8.15
N ILE A 137 2.85 10.57 -8.49
CA ILE A 137 2.95 9.37 -7.65
C ILE A 137 4.09 8.54 -8.20
N ARG A 138 5.10 8.27 -7.37
CA ARG A 138 6.33 7.56 -7.75
C ARG A 138 6.60 6.40 -6.80
N ASP A 139 7.53 5.55 -7.19
CA ASP A 139 8.20 4.56 -6.35
C ASP A 139 7.26 3.68 -5.51
N VAL A 140 6.17 3.20 -6.13
CA VAL A 140 5.29 2.22 -5.49
C VAL A 140 5.97 0.86 -5.50
N PHE A 141 6.36 0.34 -4.33
CA PHE A 141 7.11 -0.90 -4.21
C PHE A 141 6.89 -1.62 -2.88
N LEU A 142 7.21 -2.91 -2.89
CA LEU A 142 7.22 -3.73 -1.69
C LEU A 142 8.54 -3.50 -0.93
N VAL A 143 8.44 -3.06 0.31
CA VAL A 143 9.58 -2.83 1.22
C VAL A 143 10.01 -4.15 1.85
N SER A 144 9.07 -4.90 2.40
CA SER A 144 9.35 -6.18 3.05
C SER A 144 8.13 -7.09 3.08
N LYS A 145 8.38 -8.40 3.23
CA LYS A 145 7.37 -9.40 3.55
C LYS A 145 7.93 -10.51 4.43
N ARG A 146 7.08 -11.13 5.23
CA ARG A 146 7.43 -12.20 6.19
C ARG A 146 6.36 -13.30 6.22
N GLY A 147 6.77 -14.47 6.73
CA GLY A 147 5.87 -15.59 7.03
C GLY A 147 5.48 -16.45 5.85
N GLY A 148 6.06 -16.23 4.66
CA GLY A 148 5.88 -17.04 3.46
C GLY A 148 6.99 -18.08 3.24
N LYS A 149 7.08 -18.61 2.01
CA LYS A 149 8.17 -19.52 1.62
C LYS A 149 9.54 -18.84 1.67
N ARG A 150 9.59 -17.54 1.44
CA ARG A 150 10.80 -16.71 1.48
C ARG A 150 10.42 -15.34 2.01
N ASP A 151 11.20 -14.85 2.96
CA ASP A 151 11.15 -13.48 3.41
C ASP A 151 11.83 -12.56 2.39
N TYR A 152 11.44 -11.29 2.36
CA TYR A 152 12.00 -10.26 1.49
C TYR A 152 12.16 -8.95 2.27
N GLY A 153 13.18 -8.17 1.94
CA GLY A 153 13.47 -6.86 2.54
C GLY A 153 14.21 -6.96 3.89
N SER A 154 14.73 -5.81 4.38
CA SER A 154 15.41 -5.72 5.66
C SER A 154 14.47 -5.65 6.84
N SER A 155 14.95 -6.04 8.04
CA SER A 155 14.20 -5.93 9.31
C SER A 155 14.15 -4.49 9.85
N GLU A 156 14.82 -3.54 9.22
CA GLU A 156 14.95 -2.15 9.69
C GLU A 156 13.68 -1.31 9.49
N HIS A 157 12.76 -1.77 8.65
CA HIS A 157 11.47 -1.11 8.45
C HIS A 157 10.38 -1.71 9.33
N ARG A 158 10.64 -1.85 10.61
CA ARG A 158 9.55 -2.01 11.57
C ARG A 158 8.97 -0.61 11.78
N GLY A 159 7.78 -0.39 11.24
CA GLY A 159 7.02 0.81 11.53
C GLY A 159 7.13 1.13 13.01
N LYS A 160 7.44 2.36 13.35
CA LYS A 160 7.37 2.84 14.72
C LYS A 160 5.95 2.58 15.21
N THR A 161 5.78 1.52 15.97
CA THR A 161 4.54 1.29 16.72
C THR A 161 4.50 2.36 17.80
N PRO A 162 3.36 3.05 18.02
CA PRO A 162 3.22 4.02 19.09
C PRO A 162 3.43 3.39 20.45
#